data_e5826d0943788ec05ddae77a0208c072
#
_entry.id   e5826d0943788ec05ddae77a0208c072
#
_cell.length_a   1.000
_cell.length_b   1.000
_cell.length_c   1.000
_cell.angle_alpha   90.00
_cell.angle_beta   90.00
_cell.angle_gamma   90.00
#
_symmetry.space_group_name_H-M   'P 1'
#
loop_
_entity.id
_entity.type
_entity.pdbx_description
1 polymer ?
#
loop_
_entity_poly.entity_id
_entity_poly.type
_entity_poly.pdbx_seq_one_letter_code
_entity_poly.pdbx_strand_id
1 'polypeptide(L)'
;MFDNFLIHTFHDGNCLQAYKIFGAHFETHEGKKGVRFTTYAPNARSAQVVGEFNQWGETPCYMERYNNGGIYTIFVEGVKEFDMYKFRFETPQGDIIDKADPYAYFSELRPGTASKVYNMEGYRWHDSKWIKNRTKNYDCPLNIYEASLGSWKMKRESEGEGDDGEYYSYEELIDEIIPYVKKMGYTHLEVMPLTEFPFDGSWGYQCTGFYSATSRYGQPKQLMKFIDACHQEGIGVIMDFVPAHFVKDSHGLHMYDGGFVYDYNDYNRRYSPWDSVYFDLGKNEVRSFLLSSVEFFATYYHIDGFRFDAVSNLIYYEGNKNLGENIGAMEWMKRLNGHMSGYHPTVMMIAEDSTDYPGVTKPVGEHGLGFDYKWDLGWMNDTLKYFQEDPVYRQYDSHFITFSMAYFYSERFLLEFSHDEVVHGKATIINKMWGLHGDKLAQVKALYVYMMLH
;
A
#
# COMPACT_ATOMS: atom_id res chain seq x y z
N MET A 1 -23.86 -1.66 -19.23
CA MET A 1 -22.96 -1.89 -20.41
C MET A 1 -21.58 -1.36 -19.98
N PHE A 2 -20.52 -2.16 -20.12
CA PHE A 2 -19.18 -1.72 -19.71
C PHE A 2 -18.68 -0.55 -20.58
N ASP A 3 -17.86 0.31 -19.98
CA ASP A 3 -17.11 1.31 -20.72
C ASP A 3 -15.98 0.61 -21.50
N ASN A 4 -16.15 0.53 -22.82
CA ASN A 4 -15.16 -0.11 -23.69
C ASN A 4 -13.79 0.58 -23.65
N PHE A 5 -13.75 1.89 -23.37
CA PHE A 5 -12.50 2.62 -23.23
C PHE A 5 -11.71 2.14 -21.99
N LEU A 6 -12.38 1.98 -20.86
CA LEU A 6 -11.73 1.46 -19.64
C LEU A 6 -11.24 0.02 -19.82
N ILE A 7 -12.01 -0.84 -20.52
CA ILE A 7 -11.57 -2.22 -20.81
C ILE A 7 -10.35 -2.21 -21.74
N HIS A 8 -10.34 -1.38 -22.77
CA HIS A 8 -9.21 -1.26 -23.67
C HIS A 8 -7.96 -0.79 -22.92
N THR A 9 -8.07 0.28 -22.14
CA THR A 9 -6.94 0.80 -21.35
C THR A 9 -6.47 -0.19 -20.27
N PHE A 10 -7.35 -1.06 -19.75
CA PHE A 10 -6.99 -2.13 -18.83
C PHE A 10 -6.04 -3.14 -19.47
N HIS A 11 -6.35 -3.60 -20.67
CA HIS A 11 -5.49 -4.52 -21.42
C HIS A 11 -4.22 -3.86 -21.99
N ASP A 12 -4.21 -2.52 -22.10
CA ASP A 12 -3.03 -1.76 -22.50
C ASP A 12 -2.07 -1.40 -21.34
N GLY A 13 -2.43 -1.74 -20.10
CA GLY A 13 -1.63 -1.40 -18.92
C GLY A 13 -1.67 0.07 -18.52
N ASN A 14 -2.76 0.79 -18.88
CA ASN A 14 -2.92 2.22 -18.65
C ASN A 14 -4.25 2.58 -17.94
N CYS A 15 -5.01 1.60 -17.46
CA CYS A 15 -6.28 1.86 -16.80
C CYS A 15 -6.06 2.40 -15.38
N LEU A 16 -6.53 3.61 -15.14
CA LEU A 16 -6.47 4.26 -13.84
C LEU A 16 -7.71 4.01 -12.99
N GLN A 17 -8.77 3.52 -13.60
CA GLN A 17 -10.08 3.35 -12.95
C GLN A 17 -10.63 1.93 -13.15
N ALA A 18 -9.76 0.93 -13.13
CA ALA A 18 -10.16 -0.48 -13.24
C ALA A 18 -11.15 -0.88 -12.13
N TYR A 19 -11.08 -0.24 -10.97
CA TYR A 19 -12.03 -0.41 -9.87
C TYR A 19 -13.47 0.00 -10.21
N LYS A 20 -13.72 0.70 -11.31
CA LYS A 20 -15.07 1.01 -11.80
C LYS A 20 -15.66 -0.10 -12.66
N ILE A 21 -14.82 -1.04 -13.13
CA ILE A 21 -15.23 -2.19 -13.94
C ILE A 21 -15.29 -3.44 -13.06
N PHE A 22 -14.20 -3.71 -12.35
CA PHE A 22 -14.00 -4.92 -11.56
C PHE A 22 -14.46 -4.72 -10.12
N GLY A 23 -14.82 -5.82 -9.46
CA GLY A 23 -15.36 -5.80 -8.13
C GLY A 23 -16.88 -5.99 -8.09
N ALA A 24 -17.48 -5.51 -7.01
CA ALA A 24 -18.93 -5.60 -6.72
C ALA A 24 -19.54 -4.18 -6.74
N HIS A 25 -20.42 -3.90 -7.70
CA HIS A 25 -21.01 -2.58 -7.91
C HIS A 25 -22.53 -2.62 -7.81
N PHE A 26 -23.10 -1.76 -6.97
CA PHE A 26 -24.54 -1.57 -6.92
C PHE A 26 -25.05 -1.00 -8.24
N GLU A 27 -26.04 -1.64 -8.83
CA GLU A 27 -26.71 -1.13 -10.03
C GLU A 27 -28.19 -1.45 -10.03
N THR A 28 -28.94 -0.77 -10.90
CA THR A 28 -30.32 -1.15 -11.25
C THR A 28 -30.32 -1.69 -12.67
N HIS A 29 -30.58 -2.97 -12.83
CA HIS A 29 -30.61 -3.66 -14.11
C HIS A 29 -32.06 -4.10 -14.42
N GLU A 30 -32.62 -3.68 -15.56
CA GLU A 30 -34.00 -3.97 -15.95
C GLU A 30 -35.06 -3.69 -14.86
N GLY A 31 -34.85 -2.60 -14.10
CA GLY A 31 -35.73 -2.17 -13.02
C GLY A 31 -35.54 -2.88 -11.69
N LYS A 32 -34.65 -3.86 -11.59
CA LYS A 32 -34.30 -4.60 -10.41
C LYS A 32 -33.01 -4.05 -9.77
N LYS A 33 -33.02 -3.88 -8.43
CA LYS A 33 -31.85 -3.48 -7.67
C LYS A 33 -31.01 -4.68 -7.29
N GLY A 34 -29.70 -4.58 -7.43
CA GLY A 34 -28.76 -5.63 -7.08
C GLY A 34 -27.32 -5.18 -7.21
N VAL A 35 -26.44 -6.15 -7.39
CA VAL A 35 -25.00 -5.94 -7.53
C VAL A 35 -24.48 -6.63 -8.78
N ARG A 36 -23.68 -5.91 -9.55
CA ARG A 36 -22.88 -6.49 -10.62
C ARG A 36 -21.54 -6.90 -10.07
N PHE A 37 -21.22 -8.17 -10.24
CA PHE A 37 -19.90 -8.73 -9.93
C PHE A 37 -19.11 -8.90 -11.20
N THR A 38 -17.86 -8.45 -11.21
CA THR A 38 -16.98 -8.56 -12.38
C THR A 38 -15.55 -8.89 -11.94
N THR A 39 -14.93 -9.87 -12.61
CA THR A 39 -13.55 -10.26 -12.32
C THR A 39 -12.77 -10.57 -13.58
N TYR A 40 -11.44 -10.45 -13.50
CA TYR A 40 -10.50 -10.84 -14.56
C TYR A 40 -9.87 -12.19 -14.21
N ALA A 41 -10.19 -13.21 -14.98
CA ALA A 41 -9.77 -14.59 -14.78
C ALA A 41 -9.52 -15.29 -16.12
N PRO A 42 -8.47 -14.91 -16.86
CA PRO A 42 -8.27 -15.34 -18.26
C PRO A 42 -8.06 -16.83 -18.44
N ASN A 43 -7.54 -17.53 -17.42
CA ASN A 43 -7.23 -18.95 -17.50
C ASN A 43 -8.39 -19.84 -17.00
N ALA A 44 -9.36 -19.31 -16.24
CA ALA A 44 -10.50 -20.08 -15.73
C ALA A 44 -11.34 -20.70 -16.85
N ARG A 45 -11.79 -21.94 -16.66
CA ARG A 45 -12.78 -22.58 -17.55
C ARG A 45 -14.16 -22.04 -17.34
N SER A 46 -14.52 -21.80 -16.07
CA SER A 46 -15.79 -21.18 -15.66
C SER A 46 -15.59 -20.35 -14.39
N ALA A 47 -16.49 -19.40 -14.17
CA ALA A 47 -16.51 -18.59 -12.98
C ALA A 47 -17.92 -18.50 -12.39
N GLN A 48 -18.01 -18.45 -11.07
CA GLN A 48 -19.23 -18.20 -10.32
C GLN A 48 -18.95 -17.12 -9.26
N VAL A 49 -19.99 -16.40 -8.83
CA VAL A 49 -19.96 -15.68 -7.57
C VAL A 49 -20.71 -16.50 -6.52
N VAL A 50 -20.09 -16.70 -5.35
CA VAL A 50 -20.67 -17.42 -4.21
C VAL A 50 -20.65 -16.51 -2.99
N GLY A 51 -21.71 -16.54 -2.20
CA GLY A 51 -21.84 -15.68 -1.04
C GLY A 51 -23.10 -15.95 -0.23
N GLU A 52 -23.38 -15.12 0.77
CA GLU A 52 -24.56 -15.25 1.63
C GLU A 52 -25.87 -15.23 0.84
N PHE A 53 -25.94 -14.43 -0.21
CA PHE A 53 -27.14 -14.27 -1.07
C PHE A 53 -27.51 -15.53 -1.87
N ASN A 54 -26.61 -16.48 -2.03
CA ASN A 54 -26.85 -17.74 -2.73
C ASN A 54 -26.40 -18.98 -1.95
N GLN A 55 -26.33 -18.84 -0.60
CA GLN A 55 -25.95 -19.92 0.32
C GLN A 55 -24.61 -20.57 -0.05
N TRP A 56 -23.64 -19.70 -0.40
CA TRP A 56 -22.27 -20.10 -0.80
C TRP A 56 -22.24 -21.08 -1.98
N GLY A 57 -23.19 -20.92 -2.91
CA GLY A 57 -23.23 -21.66 -4.16
C GLY A 57 -24.19 -22.84 -4.17
N GLU A 58 -25.04 -23.04 -3.15
CA GLU A 58 -26.13 -23.99 -3.25
C GLU A 58 -27.08 -23.65 -4.42
N THR A 59 -27.30 -22.33 -4.63
CA THR A 59 -27.94 -21.84 -5.84
C THR A 59 -26.85 -21.27 -6.75
N PRO A 60 -26.46 -21.93 -7.85
CA PRO A 60 -25.35 -21.50 -8.69
C PRO A 60 -25.58 -20.14 -9.35
N CYS A 61 -24.60 -19.24 -9.24
CA CYS A 61 -24.57 -17.95 -9.94
C CYS A 61 -23.37 -17.94 -10.93
N TYR A 62 -23.55 -18.59 -12.08
CA TYR A 62 -22.53 -18.64 -13.13
C TYR A 62 -22.36 -17.28 -13.79
N MET A 63 -21.13 -16.83 -13.88
CA MET A 63 -20.74 -15.58 -14.53
C MET A 63 -20.60 -15.79 -16.04
N GLU A 64 -21.07 -14.84 -16.82
CA GLU A 64 -20.91 -14.82 -18.26
C GLU A 64 -19.54 -14.26 -18.63
N ARG A 65 -18.92 -14.87 -19.63
CA ARG A 65 -17.64 -14.37 -20.19
C ARG A 65 -17.93 -13.19 -21.09
N TYR A 66 -17.44 -12.02 -20.72
CA TYR A 66 -17.55 -10.82 -21.50
C TYR A 66 -16.42 -10.75 -22.52
N ASN A 67 -16.74 -10.92 -23.82
CA ASN A 67 -15.79 -11.03 -24.93
C ASN A 67 -14.70 -12.13 -24.74
N ASN A 68 -13.63 -12.08 -25.50
CA ASN A 68 -12.49 -13.00 -25.38
C ASN A 68 -11.37 -12.50 -24.46
N GLY A 69 -11.58 -11.41 -23.72
CA GLY A 69 -10.56 -10.76 -22.89
C GLY A 69 -10.36 -11.34 -21.50
N GLY A 70 -11.00 -12.48 -21.17
CA GLY A 70 -10.83 -13.10 -19.83
C GLY A 70 -11.63 -12.44 -18.71
N ILE A 71 -12.58 -11.58 -19.03
CA ILE A 71 -13.46 -10.90 -18.07
C ILE A 71 -14.73 -11.74 -17.88
N TYR A 72 -15.12 -11.97 -16.63
CA TYR A 72 -16.37 -12.61 -16.25
C TYR A 72 -17.25 -11.65 -15.49
N THR A 73 -18.57 -11.68 -15.74
CA THR A 73 -19.53 -10.77 -15.09
C THR A 73 -20.87 -11.44 -14.86
N ILE A 74 -21.58 -11.01 -13.81
CA ILE A 74 -22.99 -11.36 -13.53
C ILE A 74 -23.65 -10.24 -12.74
N PHE A 75 -24.94 -10.01 -13.01
CA PHE A 75 -25.79 -9.21 -12.13
C PHE A 75 -26.59 -10.14 -11.22
N VAL A 76 -26.59 -9.88 -9.91
CA VAL A 76 -27.34 -10.64 -8.91
C VAL A 76 -28.32 -9.71 -8.21
N GLU A 77 -29.62 -10.00 -8.34
CA GLU A 77 -30.70 -9.24 -7.71
C GLU A 77 -30.72 -9.45 -6.19
N GLY A 78 -31.04 -8.39 -5.44
CA GLY A 78 -31.33 -8.48 -4.01
C GLY A 78 -30.11 -8.53 -3.08
N VAL A 79 -28.89 -8.54 -3.62
CA VAL A 79 -27.65 -8.46 -2.85
C VAL A 79 -27.58 -7.14 -2.11
N LYS A 80 -27.10 -7.16 -0.85
CA LYS A 80 -27.08 -6.02 0.06
C LYS A 80 -25.66 -5.60 0.40
N GLU A 81 -25.53 -4.40 0.91
CA GLU A 81 -24.30 -3.94 1.54
C GLU A 81 -23.91 -4.84 2.72
N PHE A 82 -22.63 -5.17 2.80
CA PHE A 82 -22.02 -6.11 3.75
C PHE A 82 -22.22 -7.59 3.47
N ASP A 83 -23.03 -8.00 2.48
CA ASP A 83 -23.08 -9.41 2.10
C ASP A 83 -21.70 -9.91 1.75
N MET A 84 -21.30 -11.04 2.32
CA MET A 84 -20.02 -11.68 2.07
C MET A 84 -20.04 -12.49 0.79
N TYR A 85 -18.94 -12.45 0.03
CA TYR A 85 -18.81 -13.19 -1.22
C TYR A 85 -17.38 -13.58 -1.55
N LYS A 86 -17.23 -14.52 -2.48
CA LYS A 86 -16.01 -14.92 -3.16
C LYS A 86 -16.28 -15.20 -4.64
N PHE A 87 -15.24 -15.18 -5.45
CA PHE A 87 -15.27 -15.77 -6.77
C PHE A 87 -14.84 -17.23 -6.70
N ARG A 88 -15.60 -18.11 -7.34
CA ARG A 88 -15.33 -19.54 -7.47
C ARG A 88 -14.95 -19.84 -8.91
N PHE A 89 -13.77 -20.40 -9.11
CA PHE A 89 -13.27 -20.74 -10.44
C PHE A 89 -13.12 -22.25 -10.62
N GLU A 90 -13.43 -22.73 -11.81
CA GLU A 90 -12.96 -24.00 -12.31
C GLU A 90 -11.63 -23.73 -13.03
N THR A 91 -10.53 -24.27 -12.51
CA THR A 91 -9.20 -24.09 -13.04
C THR A 91 -9.01 -24.80 -14.39
N PRO A 92 -7.92 -24.50 -15.15
CA PRO A 92 -7.58 -25.26 -16.35
C PRO A 92 -7.42 -26.76 -16.11
N GLN A 93 -7.07 -27.17 -14.89
CA GLN A 93 -6.92 -28.58 -14.49
C GLN A 93 -8.24 -29.23 -14.07
N GLY A 94 -9.30 -28.45 -13.83
CA GLY A 94 -10.61 -28.90 -13.41
C GLY A 94 -10.83 -28.86 -11.90
N ASP A 95 -9.89 -28.29 -11.14
CA ASP A 95 -10.05 -28.06 -9.72
C ASP A 95 -10.99 -26.88 -9.46
N ILE A 96 -11.70 -26.91 -8.34
CA ILE A 96 -12.56 -25.79 -7.89
C ILE A 96 -11.84 -25.04 -6.79
N ILE A 97 -11.66 -23.73 -6.99
CA ILE A 97 -11.01 -22.84 -6.01
C ILE A 97 -11.87 -21.62 -5.72
N ASP A 98 -11.84 -21.17 -4.48
CA ASP A 98 -12.53 -19.96 -4.02
C ASP A 98 -11.53 -18.86 -3.72
N LYS A 99 -11.74 -17.67 -4.29
CA LYS A 99 -10.85 -16.51 -4.20
C LYS A 99 -11.57 -15.27 -3.69
N ALA A 100 -10.91 -14.49 -2.85
CA ALA A 100 -11.36 -13.15 -2.55
C ALA A 100 -11.33 -12.28 -3.83
N ASP A 101 -12.14 -11.26 -3.86
CA ASP A 101 -12.16 -10.31 -4.97
C ASP A 101 -10.95 -9.36 -4.89
N PRO A 102 -10.08 -9.32 -5.90
CA PRO A 102 -8.92 -8.43 -5.93
C PRO A 102 -9.27 -6.94 -5.86
N TYR A 103 -10.48 -6.57 -6.29
CA TYR A 103 -10.99 -5.20 -6.34
C TYR A 103 -12.01 -4.89 -5.23
N ALA A 104 -12.16 -5.78 -4.24
CA ALA A 104 -13.07 -5.53 -3.13
C ALA A 104 -12.69 -4.26 -2.36
N TYR A 105 -13.68 -3.43 -2.06
CA TYR A 105 -13.51 -2.22 -1.25
C TYR A 105 -13.47 -2.51 0.25
N PHE A 106 -13.99 -3.67 0.66
CA PHE A 106 -14.04 -4.08 2.05
C PHE A 106 -13.88 -5.60 2.17
N SER A 107 -13.16 -6.04 3.20
CA SER A 107 -12.88 -7.44 3.49
C SER A 107 -13.54 -7.89 4.78
N GLU A 108 -13.77 -9.20 4.90
CA GLU A 108 -14.11 -9.83 6.16
C GLU A 108 -12.95 -9.66 7.15
N LEU A 109 -13.30 -9.47 8.44
CA LEU A 109 -12.28 -9.43 9.49
C LEU A 109 -11.63 -10.82 9.62
N ARG A 110 -10.30 -10.82 9.70
CA ARG A 110 -9.55 -12.06 9.93
C ARG A 110 -10.05 -12.83 11.16
N PRO A 111 -10.01 -14.16 11.20
CA PRO A 111 -9.41 -15.07 10.20
C PRO A 111 -10.29 -15.31 8.97
N GLY A 112 -11.40 -14.63 8.83
CA GLY A 112 -12.25 -14.69 7.64
C GLY A 112 -11.52 -14.22 6.38
N THR A 113 -11.93 -14.74 5.22
CA THR A 113 -11.21 -14.53 3.96
C THR A 113 -12.13 -14.11 2.81
N ALA A 114 -13.37 -13.74 3.13
CA ALA A 114 -14.32 -13.28 2.13
C ALA A 114 -14.17 -11.77 1.85
N SER A 115 -14.62 -11.36 0.68
CA SER A 115 -14.87 -9.98 0.35
C SER A 115 -16.27 -9.58 0.80
N LYS A 116 -16.47 -8.29 1.08
CA LYS A 116 -17.78 -7.72 1.42
C LYS A 116 -18.24 -6.75 0.37
N VAL A 117 -19.50 -6.84 -0.02
CA VAL A 117 -20.13 -5.80 -0.84
C VAL A 117 -20.17 -4.50 -0.05
N TYR A 118 -19.64 -3.43 -0.61
CA TYR A 118 -19.56 -2.15 0.07
C TYR A 118 -19.81 -0.98 -0.88
N ASN A 119 -20.59 0.00 -0.42
CA ASN A 119 -20.86 1.21 -1.18
C ASN A 119 -19.91 2.33 -0.73
N MET A 120 -18.98 2.72 -1.58
CA MET A 120 -18.04 3.82 -1.30
C MET A 120 -18.67 5.21 -1.37
N GLU A 121 -19.83 5.34 -2.02
CA GLU A 121 -20.50 6.62 -2.24
C GLU A 121 -21.13 7.17 -0.95
N GLY A 122 -21.37 8.48 -0.94
CA GLY A 122 -22.15 9.15 0.12
C GLY A 122 -21.34 9.65 1.31
N TYR A 123 -20.01 9.46 1.36
CA TYR A 123 -19.18 10.15 2.34
C TYR A 123 -19.08 11.63 1.98
N ARG A 124 -19.24 12.51 2.97
CA ARG A 124 -19.15 13.97 2.78
C ARG A 124 -17.87 14.50 3.43
N TRP A 125 -16.92 14.88 2.60
CA TRP A 125 -15.65 15.46 3.00
C TRP A 125 -15.79 16.90 3.53
N HIS A 126 -14.96 17.28 4.51
CA HIS A 126 -14.89 18.62 5.09
C HIS A 126 -13.50 19.25 4.93
N ASP A 127 -12.64 18.65 4.15
CA ASP A 127 -11.23 18.95 3.96
C ASP A 127 -10.91 19.90 2.78
N SER A 128 -11.90 20.53 2.17
CA SER A 128 -11.71 21.35 0.97
C SER A 128 -10.66 22.46 1.12
N LYS A 129 -10.50 23.00 2.35
CA LYS A 129 -9.46 23.99 2.65
C LYS A 129 -8.07 23.36 2.59
N TRP A 130 -7.92 22.14 3.11
CA TRP A 130 -6.68 21.38 3.07
C TRP A 130 -6.29 21.06 1.63
N ILE A 131 -7.17 20.40 0.88
CA ILE A 131 -6.93 20.00 -0.52
C ILE A 131 -6.53 21.18 -1.40
N LYS A 132 -7.14 22.38 -1.18
CA LYS A 132 -6.79 23.59 -1.92
C LYS A 132 -5.38 24.12 -1.63
N ASN A 133 -4.88 23.90 -0.40
CA ASN A 133 -3.64 24.53 0.08
C ASN A 133 -2.47 23.53 0.19
N ARG A 134 -2.72 22.21 0.11
CA ARG A 134 -1.66 21.22 0.18
C ARG A 134 -0.70 21.36 -1.00
N THR A 135 0.55 21.07 -0.76
CA THR A 135 1.63 21.11 -1.77
C THR A 135 2.50 19.85 -1.61
N LYS A 136 3.47 19.70 -2.48
CA LYS A 136 4.51 18.67 -2.31
C LYS A 136 5.63 19.08 -1.35
N ASN A 137 5.51 20.22 -0.71
CA ASN A 137 6.43 20.76 0.31
C ASN A 137 7.90 20.88 -0.13
N TYR A 138 8.17 21.13 -1.42
CA TYR A 138 9.55 21.32 -1.90
C TYR A 138 10.28 22.54 -1.32
N ASP A 139 9.50 23.50 -0.84
CA ASP A 139 9.95 24.79 -0.28
C ASP A 139 9.55 24.99 1.19
N CYS A 140 8.99 23.95 1.82
CA CYS A 140 8.54 23.98 3.20
C CYS A 140 9.07 22.77 3.96
N PRO A 141 9.35 22.90 5.28
CA PRO A 141 9.76 21.75 6.08
C PRO A 141 8.72 20.63 6.10
N LEU A 142 9.18 19.39 5.95
CA LEU A 142 8.43 18.18 6.20
C LEU A 142 8.88 17.57 7.53
N ASN A 143 7.94 17.32 8.43
CA ASN A 143 8.17 16.57 9.65
C ASN A 143 7.12 15.46 9.71
N ILE A 144 7.56 14.23 9.40
CA ILE A 144 6.69 13.06 9.20
C ILE A 144 6.79 12.17 10.43
N TYR A 145 5.64 11.71 10.93
CA TYR A 145 5.54 10.71 11.98
C TYR A 145 5.04 9.39 11.38
N GLU A 146 5.91 8.38 11.32
CA GLU A 146 5.55 7.03 10.87
C GLU A 146 4.89 6.26 12.02
N ALA A 147 3.76 5.63 11.76
CA ALA A 147 3.02 4.85 12.75
C ALA A 147 2.30 3.65 12.13
N SER A 148 2.35 2.52 12.85
CA SER A 148 1.43 1.40 12.65
C SER A 148 0.21 1.61 13.54
N LEU A 149 -0.99 1.75 12.96
CA LEU A 149 -2.19 2.03 13.73
C LEU A 149 -2.53 0.95 14.75
N GLY A 150 -2.20 -0.31 14.45
CA GLY A 150 -2.46 -1.44 15.33
C GLY A 150 -1.50 -1.57 16.50
N SER A 151 -0.25 -1.10 16.37
CA SER A 151 0.77 -1.23 17.41
C SER A 151 1.10 0.10 18.10
N TRP A 152 0.65 1.23 17.56
CA TRP A 152 0.89 2.54 18.17
C TRP A 152 0.28 2.65 19.56
N LYS A 153 -0.94 2.17 19.72
CA LYS A 153 -1.65 2.02 20.99
C LYS A 153 -2.76 0.99 20.84
N MET A 154 -2.95 0.15 21.82
CA MET A 154 -4.03 -0.83 21.88
C MET A 154 -4.92 -0.56 23.08
N LYS A 155 -6.22 -0.87 22.97
CA LYS A 155 -7.16 -0.83 24.11
C LYS A 155 -6.84 -1.92 25.12
N ARG A 156 -6.52 -3.11 24.61
CA ARG A 156 -6.07 -4.25 25.37
C ARG A 156 -4.98 -5.00 24.57
N GLU A 157 -3.85 -5.23 25.21
CA GLU A 157 -2.79 -6.03 24.61
C GLU A 157 -3.19 -7.51 24.50
N SER A 158 -2.59 -8.23 23.55
CA SER A 158 -2.75 -9.67 23.41
C SER A 158 -2.22 -10.39 24.66
N GLU A 159 -2.95 -11.39 25.16
CA GLU A 159 -2.56 -12.21 26.30
C GLU A 159 -1.78 -13.48 25.89
N GLY A 160 -1.57 -13.70 24.59
CA GLY A 160 -0.82 -14.83 24.05
C GLY A 160 -1.40 -15.42 22.78
N GLU A 161 -0.98 -16.64 22.45
CA GLU A 161 -1.38 -17.31 21.22
C GLU A 161 -2.91 -17.48 21.12
N GLY A 162 -3.48 -17.01 20.02
CA GLY A 162 -4.92 -17.05 19.74
C GLY A 162 -5.72 -15.86 20.30
N ASP A 163 -5.07 -14.90 20.97
CA ASP A 163 -5.69 -13.63 21.37
C ASP A 163 -5.04 -12.45 20.63
N ASP A 164 -5.80 -11.83 19.75
CA ASP A 164 -5.33 -10.70 18.90
C ASP A 164 -5.31 -9.35 19.65
N GLY A 165 -5.70 -9.33 20.93
CA GLY A 165 -5.90 -8.07 21.65
C GLY A 165 -7.12 -7.29 21.17
N GLU A 166 -7.18 -5.99 21.51
CA GLU A 166 -8.25 -5.09 21.07
C GLU A 166 -7.66 -3.80 20.50
N TYR A 167 -7.87 -3.57 19.21
CA TYR A 167 -7.42 -2.37 18.52
C TYR A 167 -8.37 -1.18 18.74
N TYR A 168 -7.82 0.02 18.61
CA TYR A 168 -8.64 1.21 18.38
C TYR A 168 -9.22 1.18 16.97
N SER A 169 -10.49 1.57 16.84
CA SER A 169 -11.08 1.81 15.53
C SER A 169 -10.52 3.08 14.88
N TYR A 170 -10.68 3.22 13.55
CA TYR A 170 -10.32 4.46 12.84
C TYR A 170 -10.93 5.71 13.49
N GLU A 171 -12.19 5.62 13.97
CA GLU A 171 -12.86 6.74 14.61
C GLU A 171 -12.27 7.08 15.98
N GLU A 172 -11.95 6.07 16.79
CA GLU A 172 -11.34 6.28 18.11
C GLU A 172 -9.91 6.80 18.02
N LEU A 173 -9.17 6.41 16.96
CA LEU A 173 -7.82 6.93 16.70
C LEU A 173 -7.81 8.44 16.43
N ILE A 174 -8.94 9.06 16.03
CA ILE A 174 -9.05 10.50 15.87
C ILE A 174 -8.69 11.20 17.19
N ASP A 175 -9.25 10.73 18.31
CA ASP A 175 -9.05 11.34 19.63
C ASP A 175 -7.72 10.95 20.28
N GLU A 176 -7.05 9.92 19.77
CA GLU A 176 -5.81 9.39 20.34
C GLU A 176 -4.56 9.89 19.60
N ILE A 177 -4.41 9.59 18.30
CA ILE A 177 -3.17 9.85 17.57
C ILE A 177 -3.07 11.30 17.06
N ILE A 178 -4.16 11.91 16.59
CA ILE A 178 -4.14 13.25 16.01
C ILE A 178 -3.67 14.31 17.03
N PRO A 179 -4.17 14.33 18.27
CA PRO A 179 -3.67 15.28 19.29
C PRO A 179 -2.17 15.10 19.59
N TYR A 180 -1.67 13.86 19.54
CA TYR A 180 -0.26 13.58 19.74
C TYR A 180 0.59 14.14 18.60
N VAL A 181 0.25 13.81 17.36
CA VAL A 181 0.96 14.26 16.14
C VAL A 181 1.01 15.79 16.09
N LYS A 182 -0.14 16.45 16.36
CA LYS A 182 -0.24 17.90 16.42
C LYS A 182 0.60 18.52 17.54
N LYS A 183 0.52 17.96 18.75
CA LYS A 183 1.29 18.43 19.92
C LYS A 183 2.79 18.36 19.69
N MET A 184 3.24 17.31 18.99
CA MET A 184 4.66 17.08 18.69
C MET A 184 5.16 17.92 17.50
N GLY A 185 4.27 18.61 16.78
CA GLY A 185 4.62 19.50 15.67
C GLY A 185 4.91 18.79 14.36
N TYR A 186 4.41 17.57 14.18
CA TYR A 186 4.50 16.87 12.91
C TYR A 186 3.54 17.48 11.88
N THR A 187 3.99 17.52 10.63
CA THR A 187 3.19 18.03 9.50
C THR A 187 2.38 16.93 8.82
N HIS A 188 2.88 15.71 8.86
CA HIS A 188 2.26 14.54 8.24
C HIS A 188 2.33 13.34 9.17
N LEU A 189 1.32 12.49 9.03
CA LEU A 189 1.27 11.15 9.58
C LEU A 189 1.47 10.16 8.43
N GLU A 190 2.57 9.41 8.44
CA GLU A 190 2.79 8.28 7.56
C GLU A 190 2.24 7.03 8.24
N VAL A 191 1.30 6.38 7.58
CA VAL A 191 0.66 5.18 8.12
C VAL A 191 1.19 3.97 7.37
N MET A 192 1.78 3.03 8.12
CA MET A 192 2.18 1.72 7.60
C MET A 192 0.99 1.06 6.89
N PRO A 193 1.18 0.07 5.99
CA PRO A 193 0.18 -0.31 4.99
C PRO A 193 -1.23 -0.45 5.54
N LEU A 194 -2.18 0.27 4.93
CA LEU A 194 -3.61 0.24 5.27
C LEU A 194 -4.42 -0.72 4.40
N THR A 195 -3.80 -1.33 3.40
CA THR A 195 -4.41 -2.39 2.59
C THR A 195 -4.66 -3.63 3.42
N GLU A 196 -5.68 -4.43 3.08
CA GLU A 196 -6.02 -5.64 3.85
C GLU A 196 -4.90 -6.69 3.79
N PHE A 197 -4.63 -7.34 4.92
CA PHE A 197 -3.58 -8.35 5.08
C PHE A 197 -4.00 -9.42 6.10
N PRO A 198 -3.55 -10.69 5.98
CA PRO A 198 -4.02 -11.78 6.83
C PRO A 198 -3.28 -11.88 8.16
N PHE A 199 -2.00 -11.50 8.22
CA PHE A 199 -1.10 -11.76 9.33
C PHE A 199 -0.60 -10.47 10.00
N ASP A 200 -0.95 -10.25 11.27
CA ASP A 200 -0.61 -9.03 12.01
C ASP A 200 0.88 -8.79 12.14
N GLY A 201 1.68 -9.85 12.28
CA GLY A 201 3.14 -9.76 12.37
C GLY A 201 3.82 -9.22 11.10
N SER A 202 3.08 -9.11 9.99
CA SER A 202 3.57 -8.48 8.76
C SER A 202 3.45 -6.95 8.76
N TRP A 203 2.78 -6.36 9.75
CA TRP A 203 2.47 -4.92 9.82
C TRP A 203 1.78 -4.34 8.59
N GLY A 204 1.17 -5.21 7.77
CA GLY A 204 0.50 -4.83 6.53
C GLY A 204 1.33 -5.01 5.26
N TYR A 205 2.62 -5.38 5.35
CA TYR A 205 3.47 -5.57 4.16
C TYR A 205 3.16 -6.86 3.39
N GLN A 206 2.37 -7.77 3.95
CA GLN A 206 1.91 -8.98 3.28
C GLN A 206 0.43 -8.83 2.85
N CYS A 207 0.18 -8.00 1.82
CA CYS A 207 -1.16 -7.62 1.39
C CYS A 207 -1.93 -8.75 0.70
N THR A 208 -3.26 -8.78 0.92
CA THR A 208 -4.22 -9.59 0.16
C THR A 208 -5.23 -8.74 -0.61
N GLY A 209 -5.57 -7.54 -0.11
CA GLY A 209 -6.61 -6.69 -0.67
C GLY A 209 -6.12 -5.29 -1.02
N PHE A 210 -5.76 -5.04 -2.28
CA PHE A 210 -5.15 -3.79 -2.75
C PHE A 210 -6.12 -2.60 -2.90
N TYR A 211 -7.42 -2.81 -2.76
CA TYR A 211 -8.47 -1.78 -2.77
C TYR A 211 -9.26 -1.74 -1.46
N SER A 212 -9.01 -2.70 -0.57
CA SER A 212 -9.70 -2.82 0.71
C SER A 212 -8.85 -2.18 1.80
N ALA A 213 -9.38 -1.14 2.44
CA ALA A 213 -8.82 -0.69 3.71
C ALA A 213 -8.96 -1.81 4.75
N THR A 214 -7.90 -2.07 5.53
CA THR A 214 -7.92 -3.18 6.48
C THR A 214 -9.12 -3.10 7.43
N SER A 215 -9.82 -4.20 7.54
CA SER A 215 -11.02 -4.35 8.38
C SER A 215 -10.74 -4.35 9.88
N ARG A 216 -9.46 -4.45 10.28
CA ARG A 216 -9.00 -4.47 11.68
C ARG A 216 -9.45 -3.27 12.48
N TYR A 217 -9.48 -2.11 11.84
CA TYR A 217 -9.76 -0.84 12.51
C TYR A 217 -11.14 -0.28 12.14
N GLY A 218 -11.92 -1.01 11.35
CA GLY A 218 -13.28 -0.62 10.99
C GLY A 218 -13.57 -0.63 9.50
N GLN A 219 -14.52 0.19 9.09
CA GLN A 219 -15.03 0.25 7.72
C GLN A 219 -14.31 1.31 6.88
N PRO A 220 -14.35 1.21 5.54
CA PRO A 220 -13.76 2.19 4.64
C PRO A 220 -14.14 3.65 4.92
N LYS A 221 -15.43 3.94 5.16
CA LYS A 221 -15.87 5.32 5.47
C LYS A 221 -15.39 5.83 6.82
N GLN A 222 -15.04 4.95 7.76
CA GLN A 222 -14.42 5.35 9.02
C GLN A 222 -12.96 5.76 8.80
N LEU A 223 -12.24 5.10 7.89
CA LEU A 223 -10.91 5.58 7.46
C LEU A 223 -11.01 6.94 6.75
N MET A 224 -12.01 7.15 5.87
CA MET A 224 -12.24 8.49 5.28
C MET A 224 -12.44 9.54 6.37
N LYS A 225 -13.22 9.24 7.41
CA LYS A 225 -13.46 10.14 8.54
C LYS A 225 -12.17 10.45 9.33
N PHE A 226 -11.32 9.45 9.52
CA PHE A 226 -10.02 9.62 10.16
C PHE A 226 -9.12 10.58 9.38
N ILE A 227 -9.01 10.38 8.05
CA ILE A 227 -8.21 11.23 7.17
C ILE A 227 -8.78 12.65 7.11
N ASP A 228 -10.11 12.79 6.98
CA ASP A 228 -10.79 14.09 7.01
C ASP A 228 -10.50 14.86 8.31
N ALA A 229 -10.47 14.16 9.45
CA ALA A 229 -10.11 14.75 10.74
C ALA A 229 -8.62 15.19 10.79
N CYS A 230 -7.70 14.40 10.22
CA CYS A 230 -6.29 14.81 10.07
C CYS A 230 -6.19 16.12 9.28
N HIS A 231 -6.87 16.20 8.15
CA HIS A 231 -6.86 17.39 7.27
C HIS A 231 -7.44 18.64 7.96
N GLN A 232 -8.52 18.47 8.74
CA GLN A 232 -9.10 19.58 9.51
C GLN A 232 -8.14 20.12 10.59
N GLU A 233 -7.27 19.26 11.13
CA GLU A 233 -6.23 19.63 12.08
C GLU A 233 -4.91 20.07 11.41
N GLY A 234 -4.86 20.13 10.08
CA GLY A 234 -3.71 20.58 9.31
C GLY A 234 -2.59 19.54 9.22
N ILE A 235 -2.94 18.26 9.29
CA ILE A 235 -2.02 17.11 9.19
C ILE A 235 -2.31 16.36 7.90
N GLY A 236 -1.29 16.19 7.03
CA GLY A 236 -1.38 15.34 5.86
C GLY A 236 -1.26 13.87 6.22
N VAL A 237 -1.80 13.00 5.36
CA VAL A 237 -1.72 11.55 5.55
C VAL A 237 -0.96 10.92 4.38
N ILE A 238 0.15 10.27 4.69
CA ILE A 238 0.94 9.47 3.74
C ILE A 238 0.60 8.01 3.99
N MET A 239 0.33 7.27 2.93
CA MET A 239 0.05 5.84 2.98
C MET A 239 1.25 5.05 2.47
N ASP A 240 1.67 4.07 3.25
CA ASP A 240 2.65 3.10 2.79
C ASP A 240 1.99 2.12 1.81
N PHE A 241 2.59 1.96 0.63
CA PHE A 241 2.05 1.16 -0.47
C PHE A 241 3.06 0.11 -0.92
N VAL A 242 2.62 -1.15 -1.01
CA VAL A 242 3.48 -2.32 -1.28
C VAL A 242 3.26 -2.82 -2.72
N PRO A 243 3.93 -2.24 -3.74
CA PRO A 243 3.72 -2.62 -5.14
C PRO A 243 4.55 -3.80 -5.61
N ALA A 244 5.56 -4.21 -4.84
CA ALA A 244 6.51 -5.21 -5.30
C ALA A 244 5.97 -6.64 -5.18
N HIS A 245 5.22 -6.95 -4.13
CA HIS A 245 4.83 -8.32 -3.81
C HIS A 245 3.50 -8.43 -3.08
N PHE A 246 2.98 -9.65 -2.95
CA PHE A 246 1.76 -10.03 -2.24
C PHE A 246 1.92 -11.43 -1.62
N VAL A 247 1.01 -11.80 -0.71
CA VAL A 247 1.10 -13.08 0.01
C VAL A 247 0.69 -14.28 -0.83
N LYS A 248 1.15 -15.47 -0.38
CA LYS A 248 0.83 -16.77 -1.02
C LYS A 248 -0.49 -17.38 -0.56
N ASP A 249 -1.23 -16.73 0.31
CA ASP A 249 -2.48 -17.24 0.87
C ASP A 249 -3.43 -17.69 -0.22
N SER A 250 -4.02 -18.87 -0.04
CA SER A 250 -4.82 -19.56 -1.07
C SER A 250 -6.05 -18.78 -1.53
N HIS A 251 -6.57 -17.90 -0.68
CA HIS A 251 -7.71 -17.04 -1.01
C HIS A 251 -7.32 -15.75 -1.74
N GLY A 252 -6.02 -15.40 -1.77
CA GLY A 252 -5.49 -14.18 -2.36
C GLY A 252 -5.15 -14.31 -3.85
N LEU A 253 -4.21 -13.47 -4.30
CA LEU A 253 -3.87 -13.28 -5.71
C LEU A 253 -3.02 -14.42 -6.31
N HIS A 254 -2.27 -15.16 -5.48
CA HIS A 254 -1.40 -16.23 -5.98
C HIS A 254 -2.21 -17.32 -6.67
N MET A 255 -1.83 -17.65 -7.91
CA MET A 255 -2.56 -18.60 -8.77
C MET A 255 -4.08 -18.29 -8.82
N TYR A 256 -4.42 -17.02 -9.08
CA TYR A 256 -5.76 -16.47 -8.87
C TYR A 256 -6.90 -17.27 -9.51
N ASP A 257 -6.73 -17.72 -10.75
CA ASP A 257 -7.72 -18.50 -11.50
C ASP A 257 -7.22 -19.92 -11.84
N GLY A 258 -6.26 -20.40 -11.06
CA GLY A 258 -5.52 -21.64 -11.33
C GLY A 258 -4.32 -21.44 -12.27
N GLY A 259 -4.11 -20.21 -12.73
CA GLY A 259 -2.94 -19.77 -13.50
C GLY A 259 -2.27 -18.55 -12.85
N PHE A 260 -1.15 -18.12 -13.40
CA PHE A 260 -0.37 -17.00 -12.90
C PHE A 260 -0.88 -15.69 -13.52
N VAL A 261 -1.97 -15.12 -12.96
CA VAL A 261 -2.55 -13.87 -13.44
C VAL A 261 -1.68 -12.67 -13.03
N TYR A 262 -1.36 -12.58 -11.74
CA TYR A 262 -0.62 -11.45 -11.14
C TYR A 262 0.87 -11.73 -11.02
N ASP A 263 1.24 -12.97 -10.82
CA ASP A 263 2.56 -13.47 -10.53
C ASP A 263 3.34 -13.85 -11.79
N TYR A 264 4.67 -13.95 -11.67
CA TYR A 264 5.53 -14.43 -12.76
C TYR A 264 5.26 -15.90 -13.11
N ASN A 265 5.22 -16.21 -14.40
CA ASN A 265 5.21 -17.59 -14.87
C ASN A 265 6.54 -18.29 -14.56
N ASP A 266 7.66 -17.56 -14.59
CA ASP A 266 8.98 -18.06 -14.26
C ASP A 266 9.13 -18.29 -12.76
N TYR A 267 9.42 -19.53 -12.36
CA TYR A 267 9.62 -19.92 -10.96
C TYR A 267 10.73 -19.11 -10.29
N ASN A 268 11.84 -18.84 -10.97
CA ASN A 268 13.00 -18.17 -10.43
C ASN A 268 12.75 -16.67 -10.13
N ARG A 269 11.72 -16.08 -10.75
CA ARG A 269 11.32 -14.67 -10.55
C ARG A 269 10.08 -14.50 -9.69
N ARG A 270 9.42 -15.61 -9.32
CA ARG A 270 8.11 -15.56 -8.67
C ARG A 270 8.19 -15.28 -7.18
N TYR A 271 9.07 -15.94 -6.48
CA TYR A 271 9.09 -15.94 -5.02
C TYR A 271 10.09 -14.94 -4.47
N SER A 272 9.67 -14.19 -3.46
CA SER A 272 10.53 -13.26 -2.74
C SER A 272 11.20 -13.95 -1.53
N PRO A 273 12.31 -13.38 -1.02
CA PRO A 273 12.93 -13.86 0.21
C PRO A 273 12.06 -13.61 1.47
N TRP A 274 10.99 -12.82 1.36
CA TRP A 274 10.04 -12.52 2.46
C TRP A 274 8.86 -13.50 2.51
N ASP A 275 9.00 -14.69 1.93
CA ASP A 275 7.94 -15.70 1.85
C ASP A 275 6.66 -15.22 1.12
N SER A 276 6.80 -14.33 0.16
CA SER A 276 5.74 -13.74 -0.65
C SER A 276 5.96 -13.97 -2.16
N VAL A 277 5.12 -13.38 -2.99
CA VAL A 277 5.12 -13.55 -4.45
C VAL A 277 5.27 -12.18 -5.11
N TYR A 278 6.20 -12.03 -6.06
CA TYR A 278 6.37 -10.81 -6.83
C TYR A 278 5.28 -10.61 -7.88
N PHE A 279 4.80 -9.38 -8.02
CA PHE A 279 3.98 -8.98 -9.16
C PHE A 279 4.76 -9.01 -10.46
N ASP A 280 4.19 -9.62 -11.50
CA ASP A 280 4.72 -9.54 -12.87
C ASP A 280 4.27 -8.23 -13.54
N LEU A 281 4.99 -7.15 -13.29
CA LEU A 281 4.76 -5.84 -13.91
C LEU A 281 5.15 -5.79 -15.42
N GLY A 282 5.57 -6.90 -16.00
CA GLY A 282 5.61 -7.10 -17.44
C GLY A 282 4.23 -7.26 -18.08
N LYS A 283 3.21 -7.66 -17.29
CA LYS A 283 1.82 -7.83 -17.74
C LYS A 283 1.05 -6.52 -17.64
N ASN A 284 0.35 -6.18 -18.70
CA ASN A 284 -0.41 -4.95 -18.80
C ASN A 284 -1.55 -4.88 -17.76
N GLU A 285 -2.26 -5.96 -17.54
CA GLU A 285 -3.38 -6.02 -16.62
C GLU A 285 -2.92 -5.86 -15.17
N VAL A 286 -1.73 -6.36 -14.84
CA VAL A 286 -1.10 -6.16 -13.51
C VAL A 286 -0.69 -4.70 -13.32
N ARG A 287 -0.14 -4.06 -14.36
CA ARG A 287 0.14 -2.62 -14.33
C ARG A 287 -1.13 -1.82 -14.08
N SER A 288 -2.21 -2.09 -14.83
CA SER A 288 -3.50 -1.45 -14.65
C SER A 288 -4.09 -1.67 -13.26
N PHE A 289 -3.95 -2.88 -12.71
CA PHE A 289 -4.38 -3.21 -11.35
C PHE A 289 -3.72 -2.29 -10.31
N LEU A 290 -2.40 -2.18 -10.31
CA LEU A 290 -1.68 -1.37 -9.33
C LEU A 290 -1.76 0.13 -9.60
N LEU A 291 -1.79 0.59 -10.87
CA LEU A 291 -2.05 2.00 -11.21
C LEU A 291 -3.39 2.45 -10.64
N SER A 292 -4.41 1.65 -10.88
CA SER A 292 -5.78 1.92 -10.45
C SER A 292 -5.95 1.85 -8.94
N SER A 293 -5.14 1.05 -8.23
CA SER A 293 -5.15 1.01 -6.77
C SER A 293 -4.65 2.32 -6.15
N VAL A 294 -3.53 2.86 -6.64
CA VAL A 294 -3.01 4.16 -6.17
C VAL A 294 -4.00 5.29 -6.46
N GLU A 295 -4.55 5.32 -7.69
CA GLU A 295 -5.58 6.28 -8.09
C GLU A 295 -6.83 6.18 -7.19
N PHE A 296 -7.26 4.97 -6.83
CA PHE A 296 -8.38 4.74 -5.94
C PHE A 296 -8.17 5.37 -4.56
N PHE A 297 -7.02 5.15 -3.92
CA PHE A 297 -6.73 5.74 -2.62
C PHE A 297 -6.55 7.26 -2.70
N ALA A 298 -5.93 7.78 -3.76
CA ALA A 298 -5.82 9.22 -3.98
C ALA A 298 -7.19 9.89 -4.15
N THR A 299 -8.13 9.23 -4.86
CA THR A 299 -9.44 9.79 -5.21
C THR A 299 -10.49 9.61 -4.11
N TYR A 300 -10.59 8.40 -3.53
CA TYR A 300 -11.63 8.11 -2.53
C TYR A 300 -11.23 8.43 -1.10
N TYR A 301 -9.93 8.34 -0.77
CA TYR A 301 -9.44 8.58 0.60
C TYR A 301 -8.66 9.89 0.74
N HIS A 302 -8.51 10.67 -0.33
CA HIS A 302 -7.80 11.95 -0.32
C HIS A 302 -6.37 11.87 0.25
N ILE A 303 -5.70 10.73 0.07
CA ILE A 303 -4.32 10.51 0.52
C ILE A 303 -3.40 11.61 -0.02
N ASP A 304 -2.51 12.15 0.83
CA ASP A 304 -1.61 13.26 0.50
C ASP A 304 -0.25 12.82 -0.03
N GLY A 305 0.11 11.57 0.21
CA GLY A 305 1.33 10.99 -0.32
C GLY A 305 1.33 9.47 -0.22
N PHE A 306 2.14 8.85 -1.05
CA PHE A 306 2.40 7.42 -1.01
C PHE A 306 3.89 7.18 -0.83
N ARG A 307 4.24 6.41 0.18
CA ARG A 307 5.57 5.83 0.32
C ARG A 307 5.55 4.45 -0.33
N PHE A 308 6.37 4.25 -1.32
CA PHE A 308 6.49 2.98 -2.06
C PHE A 308 7.56 2.11 -1.43
N ASP A 309 7.11 0.97 -0.92
CA ASP A 309 7.94 -0.05 -0.32
C ASP A 309 8.81 -0.76 -1.36
N ALA A 310 10.05 -1.07 -0.99
CA ALA A 310 11.00 -1.88 -1.74
C ALA A 310 11.15 -1.48 -3.22
N VAL A 311 11.28 -0.19 -3.53
CA VAL A 311 11.48 0.32 -4.89
C VAL A 311 12.74 -0.28 -5.54
N SER A 312 13.76 -0.61 -4.75
CA SER A 312 14.93 -1.37 -5.23
C SER A 312 14.54 -2.65 -5.98
N ASN A 313 13.50 -3.36 -5.52
CA ASN A 313 12.99 -4.59 -6.15
C ASN A 313 12.12 -4.32 -7.40
N LEU A 314 11.72 -3.07 -7.60
CA LEU A 314 11.06 -2.62 -8.83
C LEU A 314 12.07 -2.11 -9.86
N ILE A 315 13.23 -1.62 -9.42
CA ILE A 315 14.32 -1.20 -10.32
C ILE A 315 15.08 -2.41 -10.83
N TYR A 316 15.50 -3.29 -9.92
CA TYR A 316 16.25 -4.50 -10.24
C TYR A 316 15.48 -5.74 -9.80
N TYR A 317 15.60 -6.83 -10.55
CA TYR A 317 15.05 -8.10 -10.08
C TYR A 317 15.63 -8.46 -8.70
N GLU A 318 14.76 -8.76 -7.73
CA GLU A 318 15.13 -9.07 -6.34
C GLU A 318 15.96 -7.97 -5.63
N GLY A 319 15.88 -6.73 -6.09
CA GLY A 319 16.71 -5.62 -5.60
C GLY A 319 18.21 -5.77 -5.94
N ASN A 320 18.57 -6.72 -6.80
CA ASN A 320 19.96 -7.08 -7.10
C ASN A 320 20.37 -6.63 -8.51
N LYS A 321 21.24 -5.64 -8.58
CA LYS A 321 21.77 -5.07 -9.84
C LYS A 321 22.36 -6.12 -10.80
N ASN A 322 22.92 -7.21 -10.25
CA ASN A 322 23.49 -8.29 -11.07
C ASN A 322 22.45 -9.15 -11.77
N LEU A 323 21.19 -9.11 -11.35
CA LEU A 323 20.07 -9.81 -11.99
C LEU A 323 19.43 -8.99 -13.12
N GLY A 324 19.88 -7.73 -13.29
CA GLY A 324 19.43 -6.83 -14.33
C GLY A 324 18.21 -5.99 -13.93
N GLU A 325 17.90 -5.00 -14.78
CA GLU A 325 16.80 -4.06 -14.58
C GLU A 325 15.44 -4.71 -14.86
N ASN A 326 14.46 -4.43 -14.00
CA ASN A 326 13.08 -4.82 -14.21
C ASN A 326 12.34 -3.75 -15.04
N ILE A 327 12.55 -3.81 -16.36
CA ILE A 327 12.01 -2.83 -17.30
C ILE A 327 10.48 -2.68 -17.16
N GLY A 328 9.77 -3.79 -16.93
CA GLY A 328 8.31 -3.77 -16.74
C GLY A 328 7.87 -2.92 -15.56
N ALA A 329 8.54 -3.07 -14.43
CA ALA A 329 8.26 -2.31 -13.21
C ALA A 329 8.72 -0.84 -13.34
N MET A 330 9.85 -0.59 -13.96
CA MET A 330 10.33 0.78 -14.22
C MET A 330 9.36 1.57 -15.11
N GLU A 331 8.84 0.95 -16.17
CA GLU A 331 7.82 1.57 -17.03
C GLU A 331 6.50 1.82 -16.27
N TRP A 332 6.12 0.91 -15.39
CA TRP A 332 4.96 1.11 -14.52
C TRP A 332 5.17 2.32 -13.59
N MET A 333 6.32 2.43 -12.91
CA MET A 333 6.63 3.57 -12.03
C MET A 333 6.58 4.90 -12.78
N LYS A 334 7.19 4.97 -13.99
CA LYS A 334 7.15 6.18 -14.83
C LYS A 334 5.73 6.57 -15.23
N ARG A 335 4.89 5.60 -15.58
CA ARG A 335 3.48 5.85 -15.94
C ARG A 335 2.71 6.34 -14.72
N LEU A 336 2.87 5.69 -13.58
CA LEU A 336 2.22 6.09 -12.32
C LEU A 336 2.61 7.52 -11.94
N ASN A 337 3.91 7.80 -11.83
CA ASN A 337 4.42 9.10 -11.40
C ASN A 337 4.07 10.21 -12.40
N GLY A 338 4.11 9.90 -13.70
CA GLY A 338 3.64 10.84 -14.74
C GLY A 338 2.16 11.15 -14.62
N HIS A 339 1.33 10.13 -14.36
CA HIS A 339 -0.11 10.31 -14.10
C HIS A 339 -0.35 11.14 -12.84
N MET A 340 0.24 10.76 -11.72
CA MET A 340 0.07 11.46 -10.44
C MET A 340 0.53 12.92 -10.54
N SER A 341 1.62 13.19 -11.22
CA SER A 341 2.07 14.57 -11.48
C SER A 341 1.08 15.40 -12.31
N GLY A 342 0.35 14.77 -13.23
CA GLY A 342 -0.63 15.44 -14.09
C GLY A 342 -2.01 15.64 -13.45
N TYR A 343 -2.52 14.63 -12.76
CA TYR A 343 -3.90 14.62 -12.24
C TYR A 343 -3.98 14.88 -10.72
N HIS A 344 -2.94 14.53 -9.98
CA HIS A 344 -2.83 14.76 -8.55
C HIS A 344 -1.54 15.54 -8.20
N PRO A 345 -1.33 16.75 -8.76
CA PRO A 345 -0.04 17.46 -8.72
C PRO A 345 0.42 17.85 -7.32
N THR A 346 -0.41 17.68 -6.31
CA THR A 346 -0.10 17.99 -4.89
C THR A 346 0.10 16.75 -4.02
N VAL A 347 -0.09 15.55 -4.59
CA VAL A 347 0.16 14.27 -3.90
C VAL A 347 1.64 13.90 -4.03
N MET A 348 2.27 13.56 -2.91
CA MET A 348 3.68 13.19 -2.86
C MET A 348 3.89 11.73 -3.24
N MET A 349 4.91 11.46 -4.05
CA MET A 349 5.36 10.13 -4.43
C MET A 349 6.75 9.91 -3.84
N ILE A 350 6.86 9.04 -2.83
CA ILE A 350 8.07 8.84 -2.03
C ILE A 350 8.61 7.44 -2.30
N ALA A 351 9.88 7.31 -2.66
CA ALA A 351 10.52 6.01 -2.90
C ALA A 351 11.35 5.55 -1.70
N GLU A 352 11.10 4.35 -1.21
CA GLU A 352 12.08 3.64 -0.41
C GLU A 352 12.99 2.84 -1.36
N ASP A 353 14.18 3.37 -1.60
CA ASP A 353 15.16 2.75 -2.49
C ASP A 353 16.55 2.79 -1.91
N SER A 354 17.14 1.62 -1.71
CA SER A 354 18.50 1.43 -1.17
C SER A 354 19.60 1.38 -2.24
N THR A 355 19.23 1.57 -3.52
CA THR A 355 20.19 1.44 -4.62
C THR A 355 20.88 2.77 -4.98
N ASP A 356 21.94 2.66 -5.75
CA ASP A 356 22.64 3.78 -6.39
C ASP A 356 22.06 4.15 -7.77
N TYR A 357 20.83 3.69 -8.09
CA TYR A 357 20.16 4.00 -9.36
C TYR A 357 19.94 5.50 -9.48
N PRO A 358 20.43 6.15 -10.55
CA PRO A 358 20.36 7.60 -10.67
C PRO A 358 19.01 8.08 -11.18
N GLY A 359 18.55 9.23 -10.68
CA GLY A 359 17.35 9.90 -11.21
C GLY A 359 16.05 9.30 -10.75
N VAL A 360 16.00 8.68 -9.56
CA VAL A 360 14.76 8.24 -8.92
C VAL A 360 13.79 9.41 -8.77
N THR A 361 14.31 10.59 -8.35
CA THR A 361 13.50 11.80 -8.16
C THR A 361 13.53 12.78 -9.34
N LYS A 362 14.19 12.43 -10.45
CA LYS A 362 14.11 13.25 -11.68
C LYS A 362 12.76 13.07 -12.35
N PRO A 363 12.21 14.15 -12.95
CA PRO A 363 10.98 14.06 -13.74
C PRO A 363 11.05 13.00 -14.84
N VAL A 364 9.92 12.36 -15.13
CA VAL A 364 9.83 11.36 -16.22
C VAL A 364 10.26 11.91 -17.57
N GLY A 365 9.92 13.18 -17.86
CA GLY A 365 10.35 13.89 -19.08
C GLY A 365 11.86 14.12 -19.20
N GLU A 366 12.60 13.97 -18.10
CA GLU A 366 14.06 14.05 -18.01
C GLU A 366 14.73 12.69 -17.86
N HIS A 367 14.03 11.62 -18.26
CA HIS A 367 14.45 10.23 -18.16
C HIS A 367 14.58 9.69 -16.72
N GLY A 368 13.98 10.37 -15.73
CA GLY A 368 13.90 9.88 -14.34
C GLY A 368 12.73 8.93 -14.12
N LEU A 369 12.61 8.41 -12.88
CA LEU A 369 11.48 7.59 -12.45
C LEU A 369 10.26 8.44 -12.00
N GLY A 370 10.47 9.74 -11.70
CA GLY A 370 9.42 10.70 -11.43
C GLY A 370 8.91 10.75 -9.99
N PHE A 371 9.58 10.12 -9.05
CA PHE A 371 9.26 10.29 -7.63
C PHE A 371 9.55 11.72 -7.16
N ASP A 372 8.82 12.17 -6.15
CA ASP A 372 9.04 13.47 -5.56
C ASP A 372 10.19 13.46 -4.56
N TYR A 373 10.29 12.37 -3.82
CA TYR A 373 11.29 12.16 -2.77
C TYR A 373 11.83 10.74 -2.79
N LYS A 374 13.02 10.57 -2.24
CA LYS A 374 13.65 9.28 -1.96
C LYS A 374 14.13 9.26 -0.52
N TRP A 375 13.91 8.18 0.22
CA TRP A 375 14.51 7.97 1.53
C TRP A 375 16.03 7.90 1.44
N ASP A 376 16.74 8.56 2.36
CA ASP A 376 18.22 8.49 2.45
C ASP A 376 18.67 7.37 3.39
N LEU A 377 18.46 6.12 2.96
CA LEU A 377 18.88 4.93 3.71
C LEU A 377 20.40 4.92 3.98
N GLY A 378 21.21 5.56 3.13
CA GLY A 378 22.65 5.72 3.33
C GLY A 378 22.94 6.59 4.55
N TRP A 379 22.35 7.79 4.62
CA TRP A 379 22.45 8.68 5.78
C TRP A 379 21.96 8.01 7.06
N MET A 380 20.82 7.32 7.01
CA MET A 380 20.26 6.61 8.16
C MET A 380 21.23 5.57 8.71
N ASN A 381 21.74 4.68 7.86
CA ASN A 381 22.65 3.62 8.26
C ASN A 381 23.96 4.15 8.84
N ASP A 382 24.58 5.13 8.18
CA ASP A 382 25.84 5.74 8.60
C ASP A 382 25.64 6.49 9.93
N THR A 383 24.57 7.26 10.05
CA THR A 383 24.25 8.02 11.26
C THR A 383 24.01 7.08 12.47
N LEU A 384 23.18 6.04 12.29
CA LEU A 384 22.94 5.06 13.36
C LEU A 384 24.23 4.34 13.75
N LYS A 385 25.06 3.97 12.80
CA LYS A 385 26.36 3.33 13.07
C LYS A 385 27.26 4.24 13.89
N TYR A 386 27.39 5.53 13.54
CA TYR A 386 28.16 6.50 14.30
C TYR A 386 27.71 6.62 15.76
N PHE A 387 26.39 6.74 15.98
CA PHE A 387 25.84 6.89 17.33
C PHE A 387 25.88 5.61 18.17
N GLN A 388 25.95 4.45 17.55
CA GLN A 388 26.12 3.15 18.24
C GLN A 388 27.56 2.96 18.72
N GLU A 389 28.55 3.63 18.15
CA GLU A 389 29.93 3.49 18.55
C GLU A 389 30.22 4.05 19.95
N ASP A 390 31.24 3.47 20.60
CA ASP A 390 31.82 4.08 21.78
C ASP A 390 32.38 5.46 21.45
N PRO A 391 32.00 6.52 22.17
CA PRO A 391 32.47 7.90 21.93
C PRO A 391 33.97 8.06 21.78
N VAL A 392 34.76 7.17 22.40
CA VAL A 392 36.24 7.16 22.28
C VAL A 392 36.68 6.95 20.83
N TYR A 393 35.95 6.17 20.05
CA TYR A 393 36.32 5.85 18.66
C TYR A 393 35.71 6.80 17.63
N ARG A 394 34.62 7.51 17.96
CA ARG A 394 33.90 8.40 17.02
C ARG A 394 34.74 9.43 16.32
N GLN A 395 35.84 9.87 16.96
CA GLN A 395 36.80 10.81 16.34
C GLN A 395 37.46 10.26 15.08
N TYR A 396 37.53 8.94 14.92
CA TYR A 396 38.13 8.26 13.75
C TYR A 396 37.09 7.98 12.66
N ASP A 397 35.81 8.03 13.01
CA ASP A 397 34.67 7.61 12.17
C ASP A 397 33.73 8.78 11.84
N SER A 398 34.23 10.01 11.92
CA SER A 398 33.47 11.22 11.57
C SER A 398 32.95 11.22 10.14
N HIS A 399 33.52 10.41 9.25
CA HIS A 399 33.04 10.24 7.89
C HIS A 399 31.57 9.71 7.84
N PHE A 400 31.10 8.93 8.80
CA PHE A 400 29.72 8.46 8.85
C PHE A 400 28.68 9.59 8.98
N ILE A 401 29.03 10.71 9.60
CA ILE A 401 28.12 11.85 9.72
C ILE A 401 28.39 12.94 8.68
N THR A 402 29.36 12.77 7.80
CA THR A 402 29.72 13.78 6.78
C THR A 402 29.62 13.25 5.35
N PHE A 403 29.62 11.94 5.14
CA PHE A 403 29.65 11.34 3.81
C PHE A 403 28.40 11.66 2.98
N SER A 404 27.22 11.76 3.62
CA SER A 404 25.99 12.16 2.95
C SER A 404 26.12 13.48 2.18
N MET A 405 26.94 14.42 2.66
CA MET A 405 27.19 15.69 1.97
C MET A 405 27.81 15.52 0.58
N ALA A 406 28.44 14.38 0.30
CA ALA A 406 29.05 14.11 -1.01
C ALA A 406 27.99 13.84 -2.09
N TYR A 407 26.80 13.38 -1.70
CA TYR A 407 25.71 13.05 -2.63
C TYR A 407 24.39 13.75 -2.34
N PHE A 408 24.34 14.60 -1.32
CA PHE A 408 23.14 15.25 -0.79
C PHE A 408 22.22 15.88 -1.86
N TYR A 409 22.80 16.40 -2.94
CA TYR A 409 22.05 17.04 -4.02
C TYR A 409 21.83 16.13 -5.24
N SER A 410 22.16 14.84 -5.16
CA SER A 410 21.97 13.91 -6.29
C SER A 410 20.49 13.55 -6.51
N GLU A 411 19.72 13.52 -5.43
CA GLU A 411 18.27 13.25 -5.40
C GLU A 411 17.60 14.24 -4.42
N ARG A 412 16.28 14.25 -4.37
CA ARG A 412 15.50 14.92 -3.30
C ARG A 412 15.31 13.93 -2.16
N PHE A 413 16.23 13.96 -1.22
CA PHE A 413 16.21 13.05 -0.10
C PHE A 413 15.25 13.48 1.02
N LEU A 414 14.63 12.47 1.68
CA LEU A 414 14.04 12.58 3.01
C LEU A 414 14.92 11.80 3.97
N LEU A 415 15.23 12.41 5.11
CA LEU A 415 15.96 11.74 6.18
C LEU A 415 14.98 10.98 7.05
N GLU A 416 15.20 9.69 7.22
CA GLU A 416 14.31 8.83 7.99
C GLU A 416 15.04 8.07 9.10
N PHE A 417 14.27 7.69 10.13
CA PHE A 417 14.53 6.57 11.01
C PHE A 417 13.32 5.65 10.97
N SER A 418 13.33 4.78 10.01
CA SER A 418 12.24 3.88 9.68
C SER A 418 11.95 2.86 10.79
N HIS A 419 10.71 2.37 10.83
CA HIS A 419 10.30 1.25 11.68
C HIS A 419 11.24 0.05 11.55
N ASP A 420 11.76 -0.24 10.36
CA ASP A 420 12.68 -1.34 10.10
C ASP A 420 13.97 -1.29 10.95
N GLU A 421 14.41 -0.09 11.35
CA GLU A 421 15.62 0.08 12.15
C GLU A 421 15.37 -0.01 13.65
N VAL A 422 14.13 -0.04 14.10
CA VAL A 422 13.75 -0.08 15.51
C VAL A 422 12.92 -1.30 15.90
N VAL A 423 12.77 -2.26 15.00
CA VAL A 423 12.03 -3.50 15.19
C VAL A 423 12.69 -4.47 16.15
N HIS A 424 11.97 -5.55 16.47
CA HIS A 424 12.46 -6.64 17.30
C HIS A 424 13.81 -7.19 16.80
N GLY A 425 14.78 -7.28 17.68
CA GLY A 425 16.15 -7.70 17.36
C GLY A 425 17.10 -6.57 16.94
N LYS A 426 16.60 -5.40 16.55
CA LYS A 426 17.44 -4.26 16.15
C LYS A 426 17.60 -3.17 17.22
N ALA A 427 16.87 -3.24 18.32
CA ALA A 427 16.79 -2.29 19.42
C ALA A 427 16.15 -0.92 19.05
N THR A 428 15.53 -0.27 20.04
CA THR A 428 14.99 1.08 19.89
C THR A 428 16.10 2.11 19.70
N ILE A 429 15.79 3.28 19.16
CA ILE A 429 16.77 4.38 18.94
C ILE A 429 17.56 4.68 20.22
N ILE A 430 16.88 4.79 21.37
CA ILE A 430 17.56 5.05 22.63
C ILE A 430 18.49 3.89 23.05
N ASN A 431 18.11 2.65 22.77
CA ASN A 431 18.92 1.48 23.12
C ASN A 431 20.12 1.27 22.19
N LYS A 432 20.11 1.88 21.01
CA LYS A 432 21.27 1.94 20.11
C LYS A 432 22.37 2.86 20.64
N MET A 433 22.03 3.85 21.48
CA MET A 433 22.99 4.81 22.01
C MET A 433 23.93 4.18 23.04
N TRP A 434 25.17 4.69 23.10
CA TRP A 434 26.19 4.27 24.03
C TRP A 434 25.98 4.86 25.44
N GLY A 435 26.43 4.11 26.47
CA GLY A 435 26.51 4.60 27.84
C GLY A 435 25.31 4.31 28.72
N LEU A 436 25.22 5.02 29.84
CA LEU A 436 24.11 4.91 30.78
C LEU A 436 22.87 5.65 30.28
N HIS A 437 21.74 5.43 30.93
CA HIS A 437 20.44 6.00 30.47
C HIS A 437 20.46 7.52 30.23
N GLY A 438 21.12 8.28 31.13
CA GLY A 438 21.26 9.73 30.95
C GLY A 438 22.09 10.11 29.73
N ASP A 439 23.18 9.39 29.47
CA ASP A 439 24.05 9.58 28.31
C ASP A 439 23.31 9.25 27.01
N LYS A 440 22.53 8.16 27.03
CA LYS A 440 21.69 7.74 25.91
C LYS A 440 20.66 8.80 25.54
N LEU A 441 19.95 9.38 26.52
CA LEU A 441 18.98 10.43 26.29
C LEU A 441 19.63 11.70 25.69
N ALA A 442 20.81 12.08 26.15
CA ALA A 442 21.56 13.21 25.59
C ALA A 442 21.95 12.95 24.13
N GLN A 443 22.38 11.73 23.82
CA GLN A 443 22.75 11.36 22.44
C GLN A 443 21.54 11.29 21.50
N VAL A 444 20.38 10.78 21.96
CA VAL A 444 19.15 10.83 21.15
C VAL A 444 18.74 12.26 20.84
N LYS A 445 18.85 13.18 21.81
CA LYS A 445 18.60 14.60 21.54
C LYS A 445 19.59 15.18 20.52
N ALA A 446 20.88 14.84 20.62
CA ALA A 446 21.89 15.27 19.66
C ALA A 446 21.62 14.69 18.26
N LEU A 447 21.20 13.42 18.17
CA LEU A 447 20.81 12.76 16.93
C LEU A 447 19.65 13.49 16.23
N TYR A 448 18.58 13.79 16.95
CA TYR A 448 17.44 14.52 16.37
C TYR A 448 17.78 15.97 16.01
N VAL A 449 18.61 16.65 16.80
CA VAL A 449 19.09 17.99 16.44
C VAL A 449 19.94 17.92 15.16
N TYR A 450 20.81 16.93 15.05
CA TYR A 450 21.60 16.71 13.82
C TYR A 450 20.67 16.48 12.61
N MET A 451 19.69 15.57 12.73
CA MET A 451 18.70 15.28 11.68
C MET A 451 17.94 16.55 11.25
N MET A 452 17.50 17.39 12.21
CA MET A 452 16.71 18.59 11.93
C MET A 452 17.53 19.74 11.32
N LEU A 453 18.85 19.70 11.45
CA LEU A 453 19.77 20.73 10.95
C LEU A 453 20.53 20.29 9.69
N HIS A 454 20.43 19.03 9.30
CA HIS A 454 21.08 18.44 8.13
C HIS A 454 20.32 18.74 6.86
#